data_7873af1059ad90b0994f9b3ba7be3658
#
_entry.id   7873af1059ad90b0994f9b3ba7be3658
#
_cell.length_a   1.000
_cell.length_b   1.000
_cell.length_c   1.000
_cell.angle_alpha   90.00
_cell.angle_beta   90.00
_cell.angle_gamma   90.00
#
_symmetry.space_group_name_H-M   'P 1'
#
loop_
_entity.id
_entity.type
_entity.pdbx_description
1 polymer ?
#
loop_
_entity_poly.entity_id
_entity_poly.type
_entity_poly.pdbx_seq_one_letter_code
_entity_poly.pdbx_strand_id
1 'polypeptide(L)'
;MGSGWYYIEENNLQEETNMNFGEAINAIKSGKRAAREGWNGKNQYIELATNISYINADNECINVNHDAIGNSAIAFVGTSGVQLGWLASQADMLAEDWVIK
;
A
#
# COMPACT_ATOMS: atom_id res chain seq x y z
N MET A 1 -37.03 -7.75 2.31
CA MET A 1 -36.12 -7.58 2.11
C MET A 1 -35.58 -6.87 2.85
N GLY A 2 -35.79 -6.23 3.03
CA GLY A 2 -35.25 -5.31 3.65
C GLY A 2 -34.35 -5.63 4.72
N SER A 3 -34.78 -6.03 5.81
CA SER A 3 -33.96 -6.07 6.94
C SER A 3 -32.81 -7.01 6.86
N GLY A 4 -32.89 -8.00 6.08
CA GLY A 4 -31.78 -8.92 5.96
C GLY A 4 -30.56 -8.31 5.35
N TRP A 5 -30.77 -7.19 4.67
CA TRP A 5 -29.69 -6.58 4.10
C TRP A 5 -28.69 -6.12 5.04
N TYR A 6 -29.03 -5.69 6.18
CA TYR A 6 -28.11 -5.07 7.06
C TYR A 6 -27.12 -6.04 7.60
N TYR A 7 -27.55 -7.27 7.83
CA TYR A 7 -26.63 -8.20 8.35
C TYR A 7 -25.65 -8.59 7.29
N ILE A 8 -26.14 -8.65 6.08
CA ILE A 8 -25.29 -8.97 4.99
C ILE A 8 -24.24 -7.92 4.85
N GLU A 9 -24.60 -6.69 5.09
CA GLU A 9 -23.64 -5.64 4.98
C GLU A 9 -22.51 -5.76 5.97
N GLU A 10 -22.80 -6.16 7.17
CA GLU A 10 -21.76 -6.34 8.13
C GLU A 10 -20.82 -7.44 7.73
N ASN A 11 -21.36 -8.51 7.22
CA ASN A 11 -20.51 -9.58 6.77
C ASN A 11 -19.68 -9.17 5.59
N ASN A 12 -20.26 -8.36 4.74
CA ASN A 12 -19.53 -7.89 3.59
C ASN A 12 -18.37 -7.01 3.97
N LEU A 13 -18.53 -6.21 5.00
CA LEU A 13 -17.44 -5.40 5.45
C LEU A 13 -16.29 -6.27 5.92
N GLN A 14 -16.61 -7.36 6.58
CA GLN A 14 -15.60 -8.27 7.03
C GLN A 14 -14.87 -8.86 5.83
N GLU A 15 -15.60 -9.23 4.81
CA GLU A 15 -15.00 -9.79 3.63
C GLU A 15 -14.21 -8.79 2.86
N GLU A 16 -14.68 -7.54 2.86
CA GLU A 16 -14.01 -6.51 2.12
C GLU A 16 -12.67 -6.15 2.67
N THR A 17 -12.38 -6.54 3.91
CA THR A 17 -11.08 -6.25 4.45
C THR A 17 -10.02 -7.18 3.90
N ASN A 18 -10.41 -8.31 3.27
CA ASN A 18 -9.44 -9.24 2.71
C ASN A 18 -9.38 -9.07 1.21
N MET A 19 -8.21 -8.77 0.71
CA MET A 19 -8.00 -8.45 -0.68
C MET A 19 -6.83 -9.25 -1.22
N ASN A 20 -6.80 -9.41 -2.53
CA ASN A 20 -5.62 -9.95 -3.19
C ASN A 20 -4.63 -8.80 -3.44
N PHE A 21 -3.47 -9.14 -3.97
CA PHE A 21 -2.41 -8.15 -4.19
C PHE A 21 -2.82 -7.07 -5.19
N GLY A 22 -3.52 -7.45 -6.26
CA GLY A 22 -3.98 -6.48 -7.23
C GLY A 22 -4.91 -5.45 -6.62
N GLU A 23 -5.79 -5.90 -5.75
CA GLU A 23 -6.70 -4.99 -5.05
C GLU A 23 -5.94 -4.10 -4.08
N ALA A 24 -4.92 -4.65 -3.41
CA ALA A 24 -4.09 -3.85 -2.51
C ALA A 24 -3.36 -2.75 -3.27
N ILE A 25 -2.83 -3.06 -4.45
CA ILE A 25 -2.16 -2.07 -5.28
C ILE A 25 -3.14 -1.00 -5.73
N ASN A 26 -4.34 -1.38 -6.13
CA ASN A 26 -5.36 -0.39 -6.48
C ASN A 26 -5.70 0.50 -5.30
N ALA A 27 -5.74 -0.06 -4.11
CA ALA A 27 -6.04 0.71 -2.91
C ALA A 27 -4.96 1.76 -2.64
N ILE A 28 -3.68 1.40 -2.73
CA ILE A 28 -2.63 2.37 -2.47
C ILE A 28 -2.59 3.44 -3.57
N LYS A 29 -2.93 3.08 -4.80
CA LYS A 29 -2.99 4.08 -5.86
C LYS A 29 -4.10 5.10 -5.61
N SER A 30 -5.11 4.74 -4.84
CA SER A 30 -6.18 5.64 -4.50
C SER A 30 -5.93 6.39 -3.19
N GLY A 31 -4.73 6.25 -2.63
CA GLY A 31 -4.33 7.01 -1.44
C GLY A 31 -4.52 6.29 -0.13
N LYS A 32 -4.72 4.99 -0.16
CA LYS A 32 -4.91 4.22 1.07
C LYS A 32 -3.64 3.50 1.45
N ARG A 33 -3.63 2.92 2.63
CA ARG A 33 -2.55 2.09 3.13
C ARG A 33 -3.01 0.65 3.12
N ALA A 34 -2.11 -0.27 2.85
CA ALA A 34 -2.46 -1.68 2.82
C ALA A 34 -1.39 -2.50 3.53
N ALA A 35 -1.80 -3.62 4.09
CA ALA A 35 -0.87 -4.51 4.77
C ALA A 35 -1.40 -5.93 4.67
N ARG A 36 -0.52 -6.91 4.91
CA ARG A 36 -0.95 -8.30 5.00
C ARG A 36 -1.18 -8.64 6.46
N GLU A 37 -2.24 -9.38 6.73
CA GLU A 37 -2.49 -9.85 8.07
C GLU A 37 -1.40 -10.80 8.53
N GLY A 38 -0.77 -11.51 7.59
CA GLY A 38 0.28 -12.45 7.91
C GLY A 38 1.65 -11.85 8.19
N TRP A 39 1.80 -10.54 8.08
CA TRP A 39 3.10 -9.92 8.36
C TRP A 39 3.38 -9.95 9.85
N ASN A 40 4.65 -10.20 10.19
CA ASN A 40 5.04 -10.31 11.59
C ASN A 40 5.08 -9.00 12.33
N GLY A 41 5.39 -7.93 11.65
CA GLY A 41 5.51 -6.62 12.30
C GLY A 41 4.17 -5.95 12.44
N LYS A 42 3.91 -5.40 13.61
CA LYS A 42 2.69 -4.64 13.82
C LYS A 42 2.82 -3.26 13.24
N ASN A 43 1.72 -2.76 12.75
CA ASN A 43 1.67 -1.39 12.22
C ASN A 43 2.57 -1.20 11.00
N GLN A 44 2.86 -2.29 10.29
CA GLN A 44 3.58 -2.18 9.03
C GLN A 44 2.57 -2.06 7.92
N TYR A 45 2.91 -1.31 6.90
CA TYR A 45 2.00 -1.14 5.76
C TYR A 45 2.77 -0.63 4.55
N ILE A 46 2.13 -0.70 3.38
CA ILE A 46 2.62 -0.05 2.19
C ILE A 46 1.69 1.10 1.84
N GLU A 47 2.22 2.09 1.18
CA GLU A 47 1.44 3.22 0.67
C GLU A 47 2.17 3.78 -0.55
N LEU A 48 1.48 4.59 -1.33
CA LEU A 48 2.07 5.16 -2.52
C LEU A 48 2.80 6.44 -2.14
N ALA A 49 4.08 6.51 -2.48
CA ALA A 49 4.86 7.73 -2.35
C ALA A 49 4.85 8.45 -3.69
N THR A 50 4.59 9.74 -3.69
CA THR A 50 4.55 10.53 -4.91
C THR A 50 5.43 11.75 -4.77
N ASN A 51 5.63 12.46 -5.88
CA ASN A 51 6.41 13.70 -5.90
C ASN A 51 7.82 13.46 -5.40
N ILE A 52 8.44 12.40 -5.88
CA ILE A 52 9.74 11.98 -5.38
C ILE A 52 10.83 12.86 -5.97
N SER A 53 11.67 13.38 -5.11
CA SER A 53 12.90 14.03 -5.51
C SER A 53 14.03 13.48 -4.64
N TYR A 54 15.28 13.69 -5.06
CA TYR A 54 16.38 13.19 -4.27
C TYR A 54 17.62 14.05 -4.51
N ILE A 55 18.60 13.90 -3.63
CA ILE A 55 19.88 14.59 -3.76
C ILE A 55 20.85 13.62 -4.41
N ASN A 56 21.43 14.03 -5.54
CA ASN A 56 22.34 13.15 -6.28
C ASN A 56 23.76 13.22 -5.73
N ALA A 57 24.68 12.53 -6.38
CA ALA A 57 26.05 12.45 -5.93
C ALA A 57 26.77 13.80 -5.99
N ASP A 58 26.30 14.72 -6.83
CA ASP A 58 26.88 16.05 -6.93
C ASP A 58 26.19 17.05 -6.01
N ASN A 59 25.36 16.54 -5.09
CA ASN A 59 24.65 17.34 -4.11
C ASN A 59 23.61 18.26 -4.74
N GLU A 60 23.05 17.84 -5.87
CA GLU A 60 21.98 18.58 -6.54
C GLU A 60 20.66 17.91 -6.28
N CYS A 61 19.58 18.70 -6.17
CA CYS A 61 18.25 18.15 -5.99
C CYS A 61 17.66 17.81 -7.34
N ILE A 62 17.33 16.54 -7.53
CA ILE A 62 16.84 16.01 -8.81
C ILE A 62 15.33 15.89 -8.73
N ASN A 63 14.67 16.19 -9.85
CA ASN A 63 13.22 16.09 -10.00
C ASN A 63 12.48 17.07 -9.08
N VAL A 64 12.99 18.28 -8.99
CA VAL A 64 12.41 19.32 -8.15
C VAL A 64 10.97 19.62 -8.56
N ASN A 65 10.67 19.58 -9.86
CA ASN A 65 9.35 19.90 -10.37
C ASN A 65 8.42 18.69 -10.41
N HIS A 66 8.91 17.51 -10.02
CA HIS A 66 8.15 16.28 -9.95
C HIS A 66 7.51 15.87 -11.28
N ASP A 67 8.22 16.12 -12.37
CA ASP A 67 7.71 15.81 -13.71
C ASP A 67 8.47 14.68 -14.38
N ALA A 68 9.40 14.04 -13.69
CA ALA A 68 10.14 12.93 -14.26
C ALA A 68 9.28 11.67 -14.25
N ILE A 69 9.54 10.79 -15.21
CA ILE A 69 8.94 9.48 -15.22
C ILE A 69 9.39 8.76 -13.96
N GLY A 70 8.45 8.12 -13.28
CA GLY A 70 8.81 7.37 -12.11
C GLY A 70 8.92 8.18 -10.84
N ASN A 71 8.24 9.31 -10.77
CA ASN A 71 8.26 10.10 -9.54
C ASN A 71 7.33 9.50 -8.47
N SER A 72 6.91 8.25 -8.64
CA SER A 72 6.11 7.53 -7.66
C SER A 72 6.77 6.20 -7.34
N ALA A 73 6.59 5.74 -6.13
CA ALA A 73 7.11 4.44 -5.69
C ALA A 73 6.23 3.88 -4.60
N ILE A 74 6.36 2.58 -4.37
CA ILE A 74 5.67 1.98 -3.23
C ILE A 74 6.59 2.14 -2.03
N ALA A 75 6.09 2.77 -0.99
CA ALA A 75 6.82 2.93 0.26
C ALA A 75 6.39 1.85 1.23
N PHE A 76 7.34 1.21 1.89
CA PHE A 76 7.07 0.26 2.95
C PHE A 76 7.40 0.95 4.27
N VAL A 77 6.41 1.07 5.13
CA VAL A 77 6.59 1.71 6.43
C VAL A 77 6.62 0.61 7.48
N GLY A 78 7.77 0.39 8.06
CA GLY A 78 7.95 -0.62 9.08
C GLY A 78 8.32 0.00 10.41
N THR A 79 8.65 -0.87 11.36
CA THR A 79 9.00 -0.40 12.69
C THR A 79 10.31 0.37 12.70
N SER A 80 11.17 0.15 11.70
CA SER A 80 12.46 0.83 11.62
C SER A 80 12.43 2.07 10.74
N GLY A 81 11.28 2.40 10.18
CA GLY A 81 11.15 3.58 9.34
C GLY A 81 10.63 3.25 7.97
N VAL A 82 10.88 4.12 7.02
CA VAL A 82 10.33 4.06 5.67
C VAL A 82 11.38 3.56 4.70
N GLN A 83 10.98 2.59 3.88
CA GLN A 83 11.80 2.15 2.76
C GLN A 83 11.09 2.57 1.48
N LEU A 84 11.72 3.44 0.72
CA LEU A 84 11.16 3.85 -0.56
C LEU A 84 11.59 2.84 -1.62
N GLY A 85 10.63 2.41 -2.43
CA GLY A 85 10.95 1.44 -3.46
C GLY A 85 10.85 0.01 -2.97
N TRP A 86 9.76 -0.34 -2.32
CA TRP A 86 9.55 -1.70 -1.80
C TRP A 86 9.27 -2.67 -2.93
N LEU A 87 9.86 -3.85 -2.85
CA LEU A 87 9.66 -4.90 -3.83
C LEU A 87 8.92 -6.05 -3.18
N ALA A 88 7.77 -6.41 -3.76
CA ALA A 88 6.95 -7.48 -3.21
C ALA A 88 7.58 -8.84 -3.47
N SER A 89 7.52 -9.72 -2.47
CA SER A 89 7.96 -11.10 -2.65
C SER A 89 6.88 -11.88 -3.38
N GLN A 90 7.21 -13.08 -3.82
CA GLN A 90 6.21 -13.97 -4.42
C GLN A 90 5.09 -14.25 -3.41
N ALA A 91 5.44 -14.46 -2.16
CA ALA A 91 4.45 -14.71 -1.13
C ALA A 91 3.49 -13.53 -0.99
N ASP A 92 4.02 -12.31 -1.07
CA ASP A 92 3.19 -11.11 -0.97
C ASP A 92 2.28 -10.98 -2.19
N MET A 93 2.81 -11.25 -3.38
CA MET A 93 2.03 -11.10 -4.60
C MET A 93 0.91 -12.12 -4.72
N LEU A 94 1.09 -13.30 -4.14
CA LEU A 94 0.10 -14.36 -4.24
C LEU A 94 -0.80 -14.44 -3.01
N ALA A 95 -0.61 -13.58 -2.04
CA ALA A 95 -1.39 -13.60 -0.82
C ALA A 95 -2.82 -13.10 -1.03
N GLU A 96 -3.71 -13.61 -0.20
CA GLU A 96 -5.12 -13.22 -0.23
C GLU A 96 -5.53 -12.55 1.08
N ASP A 97 -4.56 -12.19 1.90
CA ASP A 97 -4.81 -11.63 3.22
C ASP A 97 -4.47 -10.15 3.33
N TRP A 98 -4.50 -9.44 2.21
CA TRP A 98 -4.26 -8.00 2.22
C TRP A 98 -5.46 -7.28 2.81
N VAL A 99 -5.20 -6.26 3.61
CA VAL A 99 -6.24 -5.46 4.25
C VAL A 99 -5.89 -3.98 4.17
N ILE A 100 -6.89 -3.14 4.27
CA ILE A 100 -6.69 -1.69 4.35
C ILE A 100 -6.31 -1.33 5.79
N LYS A 101 -5.34 -0.46 5.92
CA LYS A 101 -4.89 -0.01 7.25
C LYS A 101 -5.34 1.39 7.56
#